data_69128e80279081b9b9ea2f0b497b3836
#
_entry.id   69128e80279081b9b9ea2f0b497b3836
#
_cell.length_a   1.000
_cell.length_b   1.000
_cell.length_c   1.000
_cell.angle_alpha   90.00
_cell.angle_beta   90.00
_cell.angle_gamma   90.00
#
_symmetry.space_group_name_H-M   'P 1'
#
loop_
_entity.id
_entity.type
_entity.pdbx_description
1 polymer ?
#
loop_
_entity_poly.entity_id
_entity_poly.type
_entity_poly.pdbx_seq_one_letter_code
_entity_poly.pdbx_strand_id
1 'polypeptide(L)'
;MENSNNNNYSSAAGASPQEEAVQFRELVRRCLSRWYWFALSLAVCLALGVLYILRSTPTYNTSADIQIKSSTKGASMPGDIGEFGNMGLFAVKSNVNNELHAFGSPDIMSEVVARLRLYMSYTVDGTFHRNVLYGTSLPVSADLLDVDENVGAGFTVSEKGGSVTLNDFIHKNEKVGGKPVVGHYGDTLQTPVGRIIVQKTKDYSGEAMKKPVNVRKSGRRGATQSYLNRLQVNLSDKNADIIALSIKDVSTQRAQDILNTLIAVYNENWVRDKNQIANSTSVFINDRLRVIEGELAGVDSDISAYKSENMIPDVGAAATMYMQQSTVLNQQLQDVSNQLYMARYIKDYIGKENNRNQPLPANMGLSSQTIESGIAEYNSKILQRNNLVANSGEENVLVKDLDQALASMRGSISRSIDNEILALNTKYENLQGTARQNTARIAANPNQAKRLLSVERQQTVKQALYLFLLQKREENELSQAFTAYNTRIIKHPISGIFPVSPQSMKIMMMAFLLGLMIPAGIIYLLMATD
;
A
#
# COMPACT_ATOMS: atom_id res chain seq x y z
N MET A 1 -29.25 50.33 -65.00
CA MET A 1 -29.20 48.88 -65.20
C MET A 1 -29.15 48.28 -63.82
N GLU A 2 -30.30 48.12 -63.19
CA GLU A 2 -31.08 46.87 -63.18
C GLU A 2 -30.26 45.68 -62.74
N ASN A 3 -30.48 45.25 -61.51
CA ASN A 3 -31.16 43.98 -61.33
C ASN A 3 -31.53 43.74 -59.84
N SER A 4 -32.84 43.54 -59.69
CA SER A 4 -33.49 43.03 -58.52
C SER A 4 -32.99 41.61 -58.17
N ASN A 5 -32.82 41.32 -56.90
CA ASN A 5 -32.87 39.95 -56.42
C ASN A 5 -33.69 39.87 -55.11
N ASN A 6 -34.84 39.26 -55.30
CA ASN A 6 -35.79 38.80 -54.30
C ASN A 6 -35.11 37.79 -53.36
N ASN A 7 -34.97 38.07 -52.10
CA ASN A 7 -34.73 37.06 -51.08
C ASN A 7 -35.97 36.92 -50.21
N ASN A 8 -36.72 35.86 -50.51
CA ASN A 8 -37.75 35.32 -49.63
C ASN A 8 -37.09 34.80 -48.35
N TYR A 9 -37.13 35.59 -47.30
CA TYR A 9 -37.00 35.09 -45.93
C TYR A 9 -38.35 34.51 -45.52
N SER A 10 -38.46 33.19 -45.50
CA SER A 10 -39.55 32.51 -44.82
C SER A 10 -39.42 32.85 -43.31
N SER A 11 -40.30 33.72 -42.87
CA SER A 11 -40.50 34.02 -41.46
C SER A 11 -41.00 32.76 -40.77
N ALA A 12 -40.10 32.11 -40.01
CA ALA A 12 -40.52 31.24 -38.93
C ALA A 12 -41.28 32.12 -37.95
N ALA A 13 -42.60 31.93 -37.88
CA ALA A 13 -43.47 32.61 -36.94
C ALA A 13 -43.05 32.23 -35.51
N GLY A 14 -42.19 33.04 -34.92
CA GLY A 14 -41.99 33.06 -33.49
C GLY A 14 -43.26 33.63 -32.86
N ALA A 15 -43.94 32.86 -32.04
CA ALA A 15 -45.06 33.31 -31.25
C ALA A 15 -44.70 34.61 -30.50
N SER A 16 -45.57 35.61 -30.56
CA SER A 16 -45.32 36.89 -29.89
C SER A 16 -45.24 36.67 -28.36
N PRO A 17 -44.40 37.42 -27.64
CA PRO A 17 -44.28 37.30 -26.17
C PRO A 17 -45.59 37.43 -25.42
N GLN A 18 -46.62 38.05 -26.04
CA GLN A 18 -47.95 38.16 -25.51
C GLN A 18 -48.78 36.88 -25.64
N GLU A 19 -48.60 36.12 -26.73
CA GLU A 19 -49.28 34.82 -26.91
C GLU A 19 -48.73 33.75 -25.95
N GLU A 20 -47.42 33.73 -25.72
CA GLU A 20 -46.80 32.84 -24.72
C GLU A 20 -47.29 33.17 -23.30
N ALA A 21 -47.40 34.45 -22.94
CA ALA A 21 -47.91 34.90 -21.64
C ALA A 21 -49.38 34.54 -21.42
N VAL A 22 -50.21 34.60 -22.48
CA VAL A 22 -51.62 34.21 -22.43
C VAL A 22 -51.76 32.69 -22.28
N GLN A 23 -51.02 31.91 -23.04
CA GLN A 23 -51.02 30.45 -22.94
C GLN A 23 -50.56 29.98 -21.56
N PHE A 24 -49.52 30.60 -20.98
CA PHE A 24 -49.06 30.31 -19.63
C PHE A 24 -50.10 30.60 -18.56
N ARG A 25 -50.82 31.71 -18.68
CA ARG A 25 -51.90 32.14 -17.76
C ARG A 25 -53.10 31.20 -17.82
N GLU A 26 -53.45 30.72 -19.01
CA GLU A 26 -54.50 29.74 -19.22
C GLU A 26 -54.15 28.37 -18.67
N LEU A 27 -52.90 27.93 -18.86
CA LEU A 27 -52.33 26.69 -18.30
C LEU A 27 -52.41 26.73 -16.77
N VAL A 28 -51.96 27.82 -16.13
CA VAL A 28 -52.01 28.01 -14.68
C VAL A 28 -53.47 27.93 -14.17
N ARG A 29 -54.43 28.59 -14.86
CA ARG A 29 -55.84 28.60 -14.48
C ARG A 29 -56.46 27.20 -14.59
N ARG A 30 -56.14 26.41 -15.62
CA ARG A 30 -56.59 25.01 -15.79
C ARG A 30 -55.94 24.10 -14.77
N CYS A 31 -54.66 24.30 -14.42
CA CYS A 31 -54.00 23.58 -13.34
C CYS A 31 -54.66 23.83 -11.98
N LEU A 32 -54.97 25.08 -11.65
CA LEU A 32 -55.66 25.45 -10.42
C LEU A 32 -57.08 24.89 -10.34
N SER A 33 -57.81 24.83 -11.45
CA SER A 33 -59.14 24.23 -11.50
C SER A 33 -59.14 22.72 -11.27
N ARG A 34 -58.04 22.05 -11.57
CA ARG A 34 -57.86 20.58 -11.41
C ARG A 34 -56.86 20.21 -10.30
N TRP A 35 -56.78 21.01 -9.24
CA TRP A 35 -55.84 20.83 -8.13
C TRP A 35 -55.83 19.42 -7.51
N TYR A 36 -56.99 18.73 -7.53
CA TYR A 36 -57.11 17.34 -7.01
C TYR A 36 -56.24 16.34 -7.80
N TRP A 37 -55.95 16.58 -9.08
CA TRP A 37 -55.01 15.75 -9.86
C TRP A 37 -53.59 15.89 -9.34
N PHE A 38 -53.21 17.12 -8.95
CA PHE A 38 -51.91 17.39 -8.34
C PHE A 38 -51.84 16.77 -6.95
N ALA A 39 -52.87 16.88 -6.15
CA ALA A 39 -52.92 16.25 -4.82
C ALA A 39 -52.81 14.74 -4.90
N LEU A 40 -53.53 14.08 -5.83
CA LEU A 40 -53.49 12.62 -6.03
C LEU A 40 -52.12 12.19 -6.56
N SER A 41 -51.61 12.86 -7.59
CA SER A 41 -50.27 12.55 -8.17
C SER A 41 -49.18 12.72 -7.12
N LEU A 42 -49.20 13.80 -6.36
CA LEU A 42 -48.24 14.08 -5.30
C LEU A 42 -48.31 13.00 -4.21
N ALA A 43 -49.52 12.61 -3.76
CA ALA A 43 -49.67 11.53 -2.77
C ALA A 43 -49.10 10.20 -3.27
N VAL A 44 -49.38 9.85 -4.54
CA VAL A 44 -48.83 8.60 -5.13
C VAL A 44 -47.31 8.65 -5.28
N CYS A 45 -46.76 9.76 -5.80
CA CYS A 45 -45.31 9.91 -5.96
C CYS A 45 -44.57 9.88 -4.61
N LEU A 46 -45.10 10.56 -3.59
CA LEU A 46 -44.54 10.56 -2.25
C LEU A 46 -44.63 9.15 -1.61
N ALA A 47 -45.75 8.45 -1.77
CA ALA A 47 -45.90 7.07 -1.29
C ALA A 47 -44.89 6.12 -1.96
N LEU A 48 -44.68 6.25 -3.28
CA LEU A 48 -43.67 5.50 -4.01
C LEU A 48 -42.24 5.87 -3.54
N GLY A 49 -41.97 7.15 -3.28
CA GLY A 49 -40.71 7.62 -2.71
C GLY A 49 -40.42 7.02 -1.34
N VAL A 50 -41.43 7.00 -0.45
CA VAL A 50 -41.31 6.35 0.86
C VAL A 50 -41.11 4.85 0.73
N LEU A 51 -41.87 4.18 -0.14
CA LEU A 51 -41.73 2.74 -0.38
C LEU A 51 -40.34 2.38 -0.90
N TYR A 52 -39.79 3.20 -1.80
CA TYR A 52 -38.41 3.04 -2.29
C TYR A 52 -37.39 3.17 -1.17
N ILE A 53 -37.52 4.20 -0.31
CA ILE A 53 -36.64 4.40 0.85
C ILE A 53 -36.69 3.20 1.80
N LEU A 54 -37.88 2.70 2.12
CA LEU A 54 -38.08 1.56 3.01
C LEU A 54 -37.50 0.26 2.43
N ARG A 55 -37.56 0.09 1.10
CA ARG A 55 -37.04 -1.11 0.42
C ARG A 55 -35.54 -1.07 0.18
N SER A 56 -34.93 0.10 0.20
CA SER A 56 -33.49 0.28 0.01
C SER A 56 -32.73 -0.03 1.30
N THR A 57 -31.62 -0.76 1.20
CA THR A 57 -30.75 -1.06 2.36
C THR A 57 -29.96 0.18 2.78
N PRO A 58 -30.04 0.63 4.03
CA PRO A 58 -29.27 1.78 4.50
C PRO A 58 -27.77 1.47 4.51
N THR A 59 -26.96 2.40 4.02
CA THR A 59 -25.50 2.30 4.07
C THR A 59 -24.93 3.45 4.88
N TYR A 60 -23.95 3.13 5.71
CA TYR A 60 -23.26 4.08 6.60
C TYR A 60 -21.84 4.33 6.10
N ASN A 61 -21.35 5.54 6.31
CA ASN A 61 -19.96 5.87 6.04
C ASN A 61 -19.15 5.77 7.33
N THR A 62 -18.09 4.97 7.30
CA THR A 62 -17.13 4.85 8.39
C THR A 62 -15.83 5.49 7.94
N SER A 63 -15.24 6.34 8.77
CA SER A 63 -13.99 7.03 8.47
C SER A 63 -12.99 6.91 9.59
N ALA A 64 -11.70 6.88 9.22
CA ALA A 64 -10.56 6.90 10.11
C ALA A 64 -9.50 7.84 9.55
N ASP A 65 -8.79 8.54 10.42
CA ASP A 65 -7.67 9.41 10.03
C ASP A 65 -6.38 8.85 10.64
N ILE A 66 -5.40 8.64 9.78
CA ILE A 66 -4.08 8.13 10.15
C ILE A 66 -3.01 9.11 9.72
N GLN A 67 -2.05 9.34 10.58
CA GLN A 67 -0.85 10.11 10.29
C GLN A 67 0.28 9.16 9.88
N ILE A 68 0.93 9.44 8.77
CA ILE A 68 2.17 8.78 8.39
C ILE A 68 3.32 9.47 9.12
N LYS A 69 4.11 8.70 9.85
CA LYS A 69 5.31 9.22 10.52
C LYS A 69 6.34 9.56 9.45
N SER A 70 6.52 10.85 9.18
CA SER A 70 7.63 11.32 8.35
C SER A 70 8.93 11.13 9.13
N SER A 71 9.84 10.32 8.61
CA SER A 71 11.16 10.08 9.21
C SER A 71 12.11 11.29 9.12
N THR A 72 11.60 12.46 8.70
CA THR A 72 12.40 13.69 8.56
C THR A 72 12.77 14.36 9.90
N LYS A 73 12.21 13.90 11.01
CA LYS A 73 12.68 14.30 12.35
C LYS A 73 13.33 13.08 13.01
N GLY A 74 14.54 12.76 12.56
CA GLY A 74 15.43 11.93 13.34
C GLY A 74 15.49 12.50 14.76
N ALA A 75 15.27 11.66 15.75
CA ALA A 75 15.52 12.03 17.11
C ALA A 75 16.95 12.59 17.17
N SER A 76 17.09 13.89 17.39
CA SER A 76 18.34 14.50 17.77
C SER A 76 18.69 13.91 19.14
N MET A 77 19.50 12.84 19.13
CA MET A 77 20.17 12.43 20.34
C MET A 77 21.11 13.57 20.76
N PRO A 78 21.08 14.03 22.02
CA PRO A 78 22.02 15.03 22.49
C PRO A 78 23.40 14.38 22.63
N GLY A 79 24.36 14.86 21.87
CA GLY A 79 25.74 14.40 21.91
C GLY A 79 26.37 14.42 20.51
N ASP A 80 27.68 14.40 20.42
CA ASP A 80 28.53 14.42 19.19
C ASP A 80 28.18 13.37 18.12
N ILE A 81 27.20 12.51 18.37
CA ILE A 81 26.62 11.54 17.42
C ILE A 81 25.64 12.24 16.44
N GLY A 82 25.28 13.49 16.69
CA GLY A 82 24.29 14.23 15.87
C GLY A 82 24.74 14.52 14.43
N GLU A 83 26.03 14.59 14.16
CA GLU A 83 26.56 14.72 12.79
C GLU A 83 26.38 13.44 11.96
N PHE A 84 26.40 12.28 12.60
CA PHE A 84 26.15 10.98 11.94
C PHE A 84 24.66 10.71 11.68
N GLY A 85 23.76 11.31 12.47
CA GLY A 85 22.30 11.25 12.25
C GLY A 85 21.87 11.95 10.95
N ASN A 86 22.65 12.91 10.46
CA ASN A 86 22.41 13.65 9.22
C ASN A 86 22.91 12.90 7.96
N MET A 87 23.62 11.79 8.11
CA MET A 87 24.10 10.97 6.99
C MET A 87 23.03 10.04 6.40
N GLY A 88 21.76 10.33 6.57
CA GLY A 88 20.67 9.72 5.77
C GLY A 88 20.36 8.26 6.01
N LEU A 89 20.99 7.60 6.99
CA LEU A 89 20.91 6.15 7.22
C LEU A 89 19.50 5.65 7.56
N PHE A 90 18.60 6.52 8.06
CA PHE A 90 17.24 6.15 8.47
C PHE A 90 16.14 7.02 7.86
N ALA A 91 16.50 8.00 7.05
CA ALA A 91 15.55 8.93 6.43
C ALA A 91 15.14 8.44 5.03
N VAL A 92 14.47 7.31 4.95
CA VAL A 92 13.58 7.08 3.80
C VAL A 92 12.45 8.09 3.95
N LYS A 93 12.49 9.16 3.18
CA LYS A 93 11.38 10.10 3.05
C LYS A 93 10.19 9.29 2.55
N SER A 94 9.36 8.81 3.46
CA SER A 94 8.10 8.18 3.09
C SER A 94 7.29 9.25 2.35
N ASN A 95 7.09 9.05 1.06
CA ASN A 95 6.23 9.94 0.30
C ASN A 95 4.80 9.52 0.61
N VAL A 96 4.06 10.39 1.30
CA VAL A 96 2.66 10.12 1.71
C VAL A 96 1.79 9.71 0.52
N ASN A 97 2.10 10.18 -0.68
CA ASN A 97 1.40 9.75 -1.89
C ASN A 97 1.64 8.26 -2.21
N ASN A 98 2.85 7.74 -1.97
CA ASN A 98 3.12 6.31 -2.14
C ASN A 98 2.35 5.48 -1.12
N GLU A 99 2.27 5.95 0.13
CA GLU A 99 1.51 5.28 1.19
C GLU A 99 0.00 5.30 0.92
N LEU A 100 -0.50 6.38 0.30
CA LEU A 100 -1.89 6.46 -0.14
C LEU A 100 -2.21 5.36 -1.17
N HIS A 101 -1.31 5.12 -2.13
CA HIS A 101 -1.45 4.02 -3.08
C HIS A 101 -1.31 2.64 -2.41
N ALA A 102 -0.45 2.52 -1.40
CA ALA A 102 -0.30 1.28 -0.65
C ALA A 102 -1.58 0.88 0.08
N PHE A 103 -2.28 1.82 0.75
CA PHE A 103 -3.59 1.56 1.36
C PHE A 103 -4.66 1.15 0.35
N GLY A 104 -4.60 1.65 -0.89
CA GLY A 104 -5.48 1.27 -2.00
C GLY A 104 -5.04 0.00 -2.74
N SER A 105 -4.02 -0.70 -2.26
CA SER A 105 -3.48 -1.89 -2.91
C SER A 105 -4.47 -3.07 -2.85
N PRO A 106 -4.66 -3.80 -3.97
CA PRO A 106 -5.42 -5.05 -3.99
C PRO A 106 -4.87 -6.11 -3.02
N ASP A 107 -3.57 -6.14 -2.80
CA ASP A 107 -2.91 -7.13 -1.96
C ASP A 107 -3.29 -6.94 -0.49
N ILE A 108 -3.22 -5.70 0.00
CA ILE A 108 -3.64 -5.37 1.37
C ILE A 108 -5.13 -5.67 1.55
N MET A 109 -5.97 -5.27 0.60
CA MET A 109 -7.40 -5.55 0.68
C MET A 109 -7.70 -7.05 0.60
N SER A 110 -6.96 -7.82 -0.20
CA SER A 110 -7.12 -9.28 -0.28
C SER A 110 -6.82 -9.95 1.05
N GLU A 111 -5.80 -9.47 1.76
CA GLU A 111 -5.48 -9.94 3.11
C GLU A 111 -6.58 -9.59 4.13
N VAL A 112 -7.11 -8.36 4.06
CA VAL A 112 -8.26 -7.94 4.89
C VAL A 112 -9.48 -8.82 4.63
N VAL A 113 -9.79 -9.07 3.35
CA VAL A 113 -10.91 -9.95 2.93
C VAL A 113 -10.71 -11.37 3.45
N ALA A 114 -9.48 -11.89 3.45
CA ALA A 114 -9.17 -13.20 3.97
C ALA A 114 -9.34 -13.27 5.50
N ARG A 115 -8.74 -12.32 6.23
CA ARG A 115 -8.76 -12.30 7.71
C ARG A 115 -10.16 -12.15 8.28
N LEU A 116 -10.96 -11.28 7.70
CA LEU A 116 -12.33 -11.02 8.12
C LEU A 116 -13.36 -11.93 7.41
N ARG A 117 -12.92 -12.84 6.55
CA ARG A 117 -13.76 -13.73 5.75
C ARG A 117 -14.87 -12.98 4.99
N LEU A 118 -14.55 -11.79 4.45
CA LEU A 118 -15.52 -10.91 3.79
C LEU A 118 -16.08 -11.48 2.48
N TYR A 119 -15.51 -12.55 1.97
CA TYR A 119 -16.06 -13.35 0.88
C TYR A 119 -17.30 -14.16 1.30
N MET A 120 -17.56 -14.29 2.61
CA MET A 120 -18.78 -14.86 3.17
C MET A 120 -19.77 -13.77 3.53
N SER A 121 -21.01 -13.92 3.09
CA SER A 121 -22.10 -12.99 3.40
C SER A 121 -23.26 -13.75 4.02
N TYR A 122 -23.73 -13.25 5.15
CA TYR A 122 -24.85 -13.81 5.88
C TYR A 122 -25.98 -12.79 5.90
N THR A 123 -27.16 -13.20 5.44
CA THR A 123 -28.33 -12.30 5.37
C THR A 123 -29.58 -12.99 5.86
N VAL A 124 -30.48 -12.22 6.44
CA VAL A 124 -31.85 -12.66 6.82
C VAL A 124 -32.86 -11.79 6.12
N ASP A 125 -33.91 -12.37 5.61
CA ASP A 125 -35.00 -11.63 4.98
C ASP A 125 -35.75 -10.82 6.03
N GLY A 126 -35.68 -9.50 5.92
CA GLY A 126 -36.43 -8.54 6.71
C GLY A 126 -37.80 -8.24 6.08
N THR A 127 -38.61 -7.38 6.73
CA THR A 127 -39.95 -7.00 6.24
C THR A 127 -39.90 -6.23 4.92
N PHE A 128 -38.92 -5.35 4.76
CA PHE A 128 -38.78 -4.49 3.56
C PHE A 128 -37.49 -4.71 2.80
N HIS A 129 -36.38 -5.04 3.49
CA HIS A 129 -35.06 -5.29 2.90
C HIS A 129 -34.36 -6.43 3.62
N ARG A 130 -33.29 -6.95 3.00
CA ARG A 130 -32.44 -7.97 3.60
C ARG A 130 -31.52 -7.36 4.64
N ASN A 131 -31.49 -7.94 5.82
CA ASN A 131 -30.58 -7.54 6.88
C ASN A 131 -29.28 -8.34 6.77
N VAL A 132 -28.15 -7.66 6.76
CA VAL A 132 -26.82 -8.29 6.78
C VAL A 132 -26.46 -8.60 8.23
N LEU A 133 -26.05 -9.85 8.47
CA LEU A 133 -25.56 -10.32 9.76
C LEU A 133 -24.04 -10.29 9.77
N TYR A 134 -23.45 -9.67 10.79
CA TYR A 134 -22.01 -9.59 10.99
C TYR A 134 -21.67 -9.35 12.46
N GLY A 135 -20.50 -9.86 12.90
CA GLY A 135 -20.01 -9.68 14.27
C GLY A 135 -21.00 -10.20 15.30
N THR A 136 -21.42 -9.34 16.22
CA THR A 136 -22.34 -9.69 17.32
C THR A 136 -23.75 -10.10 16.88
N SER A 137 -24.14 -9.76 15.65
CA SER A 137 -25.44 -10.17 15.09
C SER A 137 -25.40 -11.49 14.33
N LEU A 138 -24.22 -12.12 14.18
CA LEU A 138 -24.04 -13.34 13.42
C LEU A 138 -24.22 -14.59 14.29
N PRO A 139 -25.33 -15.35 14.16
CA PRO A 139 -25.58 -16.51 15.02
C PRO A 139 -24.77 -17.74 14.63
N VAL A 140 -24.49 -17.90 13.34
CA VAL A 140 -23.81 -19.09 12.81
C VAL A 140 -22.74 -18.72 11.82
N SER A 141 -21.64 -19.47 11.81
CA SER A 141 -20.61 -19.42 10.78
C SER A 141 -20.62 -20.70 9.96
N ALA A 142 -20.23 -20.61 8.69
CA ALA A 142 -20.19 -21.76 7.81
C ALA A 142 -18.84 -21.83 7.09
N ASP A 143 -18.29 -23.04 6.99
CA ASP A 143 -17.10 -23.35 6.24
C ASP A 143 -17.44 -24.32 5.08
N LEU A 144 -17.09 -23.93 3.84
CA LEU A 144 -17.24 -24.75 2.64
C LEU A 144 -15.87 -25.34 2.30
N LEU A 145 -15.73 -26.66 2.50
CA LEU A 145 -14.41 -27.34 2.42
C LEU A 145 -13.98 -27.63 0.97
N ASP A 146 -14.94 -27.94 0.10
CA ASP A 146 -14.66 -28.42 -1.26
C ASP A 146 -14.90 -27.35 -2.34
N VAL A 147 -15.18 -26.11 -1.95
CA VAL A 147 -15.43 -25.01 -2.88
C VAL A 147 -14.19 -24.17 -3.05
N ASP A 148 -13.67 -24.11 -4.27
CA ASP A 148 -12.51 -23.26 -4.62
C ASP A 148 -12.68 -21.82 -4.12
N GLU A 149 -11.57 -21.17 -3.78
CA GLU A 149 -11.56 -19.80 -3.24
C GLU A 149 -12.26 -18.79 -4.16
N ASN A 150 -12.19 -18.97 -5.47
CA ASN A 150 -12.75 -18.05 -6.46
C ASN A 150 -14.13 -18.46 -6.98
N VAL A 151 -14.69 -19.56 -6.47
CA VAL A 151 -16.02 -20.04 -6.87
C VAL A 151 -17.09 -19.54 -5.91
N GLY A 152 -18.16 -18.99 -6.46
CA GLY A 152 -19.35 -18.58 -5.72
C GLY A 152 -20.22 -19.77 -5.36
N ALA A 153 -20.67 -19.83 -4.12
CA ALA A 153 -21.60 -20.84 -3.60
C ALA A 153 -22.57 -20.22 -2.60
N GLY A 154 -23.70 -20.88 -2.36
CA GLY A 154 -24.65 -20.38 -1.37
C GLY A 154 -25.64 -21.46 -0.95
N PHE A 155 -26.26 -21.24 0.19
CA PHE A 155 -27.29 -22.07 0.76
C PHE A 155 -28.03 -21.31 1.85
N THR A 156 -29.16 -21.85 2.28
CA THR A 156 -29.96 -21.30 3.38
C THR A 156 -29.84 -22.22 4.59
N VAL A 157 -29.56 -21.65 5.74
CA VAL A 157 -29.49 -22.37 7.05
C VAL A 157 -30.75 -22.07 7.81
N SER A 158 -31.45 -23.13 8.25
CA SER A 158 -32.58 -23.04 9.19
C SER A 158 -32.38 -24.01 10.33
N GLU A 159 -32.92 -23.68 11.49
CA GLU A 159 -32.90 -24.55 12.68
C GLU A 159 -34.27 -25.01 13.04
N LYS A 160 -34.40 -26.31 13.31
CA LYS A 160 -35.64 -26.90 13.87
C LYS A 160 -35.24 -27.91 14.94
N GLY A 161 -35.69 -27.68 16.19
CA GLY A 161 -35.48 -28.65 17.27
C GLY A 161 -34.01 -28.95 17.58
N GLY A 162 -33.10 -27.98 17.42
CA GLY A 162 -31.66 -28.17 17.66
C GLY A 162 -30.90 -28.79 16.49
N SER A 163 -31.58 -29.19 15.41
CA SER A 163 -30.96 -29.68 14.18
C SER A 163 -30.88 -28.58 13.13
N VAL A 164 -29.79 -28.57 12.37
CA VAL A 164 -29.55 -27.64 11.26
C VAL A 164 -30.07 -28.26 9.98
N THR A 165 -30.84 -27.49 9.22
CA THR A 165 -31.33 -27.89 7.89
C THR A 165 -30.75 -26.93 6.85
N LEU A 166 -30.07 -27.50 5.85
CA LEU A 166 -29.50 -26.76 4.72
C LEU A 166 -30.35 -26.91 3.48
N ASN A 167 -30.73 -25.79 2.86
CA ASN A 167 -31.61 -25.74 1.68
C ASN A 167 -31.09 -24.75 0.65
N ASP A 168 -31.78 -24.66 -0.50
CA ASP A 168 -31.57 -23.64 -1.54
C ASP A 168 -30.12 -23.51 -2.00
N PHE A 169 -29.52 -24.62 -2.39
CA PHE A 169 -28.14 -24.69 -2.78
C PHE A 169 -27.87 -23.91 -4.10
N ILE A 170 -26.82 -23.14 -4.11
CA ILE A 170 -26.36 -22.34 -5.25
C ILE A 170 -24.89 -22.68 -5.50
N HIS A 171 -24.55 -23.02 -6.73
CA HIS A 171 -23.16 -23.23 -7.18
C HIS A 171 -22.90 -22.44 -8.45
N LYS A 172 -21.81 -21.69 -8.52
CA LYS A 172 -21.46 -20.79 -9.66
C LYS A 172 -22.61 -19.85 -10.05
N ASN A 173 -23.35 -19.32 -9.06
CA ASN A 173 -24.53 -18.46 -9.22
C ASN A 173 -25.78 -19.13 -9.82
N GLU A 174 -25.78 -20.44 -10.04
CA GLU A 174 -26.94 -21.21 -10.48
C GLU A 174 -27.55 -22.01 -9.33
N LYS A 175 -28.87 -22.12 -9.28
CA LYS A 175 -29.53 -22.96 -8.31
C LYS A 175 -29.28 -24.43 -8.64
N VAL A 176 -28.71 -25.15 -7.69
CA VAL A 176 -28.51 -26.59 -7.78
C VAL A 176 -29.65 -27.28 -7.04
N GLY A 177 -30.43 -28.08 -7.75
CA GLY A 177 -31.48 -28.87 -7.14
C GLY A 177 -30.88 -29.86 -6.13
N GLY A 178 -31.53 -30.03 -4.99
CA GLY A 178 -31.12 -30.98 -3.95
C GLY A 178 -32.16 -31.10 -2.89
N LYS A 179 -32.20 -32.29 -2.22
CA LYS A 179 -33.04 -32.47 -1.04
C LYS A 179 -32.47 -31.70 0.13
N PRO A 180 -33.31 -31.23 1.09
CA PRO A 180 -32.82 -30.65 2.33
C PRO A 180 -31.84 -31.59 3.04
N VAL A 181 -30.71 -31.07 3.47
CA VAL A 181 -29.70 -31.82 4.25
C VAL A 181 -29.85 -31.45 5.71
N VAL A 182 -30.09 -32.45 6.55
CA VAL A 182 -30.29 -32.26 7.99
C VAL A 182 -29.12 -32.86 8.76
N GLY A 183 -28.62 -32.14 9.77
CA GLY A 183 -27.56 -32.60 10.66
C GLY A 183 -27.45 -31.74 11.91
N HIS A 184 -26.34 -31.84 12.63
CA HIS A 184 -26.09 -31.05 13.84
C HIS A 184 -25.01 -30.00 13.61
N TYR A 185 -24.95 -29.01 14.50
CA TYR A 185 -23.88 -28.03 14.48
C TYR A 185 -22.53 -28.70 14.72
N GLY A 186 -21.54 -28.40 13.88
CA GLY A 186 -20.21 -28.99 13.92
C GLY A 186 -20.03 -30.22 13.03
N ASP A 187 -21.15 -30.84 12.57
CA ASP A 187 -21.08 -31.97 11.65
C ASP A 187 -20.60 -31.54 10.24
N THR A 188 -19.89 -32.44 9.58
CA THR A 188 -19.53 -32.27 8.16
C THR A 188 -20.66 -32.81 7.30
N LEU A 189 -21.47 -31.91 6.76
CA LEU A 189 -22.64 -32.25 5.97
C LEU A 189 -22.31 -32.36 4.49
N GLN A 190 -22.66 -33.50 3.87
CA GLN A 190 -22.53 -33.71 2.42
C GLN A 190 -23.67 -33.01 1.70
N THR A 191 -23.37 -32.04 0.88
CA THR A 191 -24.35 -31.24 0.15
C THR A 191 -24.08 -31.21 -1.36
N PRO A 192 -25.02 -30.77 -2.20
CA PRO A 192 -24.78 -30.60 -3.64
C PRO A 192 -23.69 -29.61 -4.01
N VAL A 193 -23.27 -28.74 -3.07
CA VAL A 193 -22.18 -27.78 -3.26
C VAL A 193 -20.88 -28.19 -2.56
N GLY A 194 -20.77 -29.44 -2.10
CA GLY A 194 -19.63 -29.97 -1.38
C GLY A 194 -19.87 -30.10 0.12
N ARG A 195 -18.82 -30.43 0.86
CA ARG A 195 -18.88 -30.59 2.32
C ARG A 195 -18.98 -29.24 3.00
N ILE A 196 -19.95 -29.09 3.87
CA ILE A 196 -20.23 -27.87 4.62
C ILE A 196 -20.19 -28.18 6.11
N ILE A 197 -19.56 -27.35 6.90
CA ILE A 197 -19.62 -27.35 8.36
C ILE A 197 -20.31 -26.07 8.80
N VAL A 198 -21.36 -26.18 9.62
CA VAL A 198 -22.02 -25.02 10.22
C VAL A 198 -21.77 -25.06 11.72
N GLN A 199 -21.25 -23.97 12.27
CA GLN A 199 -20.90 -23.83 13.68
C GLN A 199 -21.69 -22.69 14.33
N LYS A 200 -21.99 -22.82 15.61
CA LYS A 200 -22.53 -21.72 16.41
C LYS A 200 -21.44 -20.71 16.70
N THR A 201 -21.74 -19.42 16.52
CA THR A 201 -20.83 -18.35 16.95
C THR A 201 -20.95 -18.11 18.47
N LYS A 202 -20.09 -17.24 19.00
CA LYS A 202 -20.17 -16.83 20.41
C LYS A 202 -21.47 -16.08 20.73
N ASP A 203 -22.02 -15.41 19.73
CA ASP A 203 -23.23 -14.59 19.81
C ASP A 203 -24.49 -15.35 19.36
N TYR A 204 -24.42 -16.69 19.32
CA TYR A 204 -25.55 -17.52 18.97
C TYR A 204 -26.73 -17.31 19.95
N SER A 205 -27.89 -17.02 19.39
CA SER A 205 -29.15 -17.04 20.13
C SER A 205 -30.23 -17.78 19.32
N GLY A 206 -31.05 -18.58 19.97
CA GLY A 206 -32.18 -19.30 19.32
C GLY A 206 -33.18 -18.33 18.68
N GLU A 207 -33.26 -17.08 19.19
CA GLU A 207 -34.10 -16.05 18.59
C GLU A 207 -33.58 -15.58 17.24
N ALA A 208 -32.27 -15.47 17.09
CA ALA A 208 -31.62 -15.07 15.82
C ALA A 208 -31.82 -16.13 14.71
N MET A 209 -32.04 -17.40 15.10
CA MET A 209 -32.27 -18.52 14.17
C MET A 209 -33.77 -18.81 13.89
N LYS A 210 -34.69 -18.01 14.44
CA LYS A 210 -36.13 -18.12 14.09
C LYS A 210 -36.41 -17.87 12.61
N LYS A 211 -35.55 -17.08 11.95
CA LYS A 211 -35.62 -16.84 10.51
C LYS A 211 -34.46 -17.56 9.80
N PRO A 212 -34.69 -18.08 8.60
CA PRO A 212 -33.62 -18.71 7.81
C PRO A 212 -32.49 -17.72 7.52
N VAL A 213 -31.25 -18.16 7.66
CA VAL A 213 -30.06 -17.40 7.36
C VAL A 213 -29.55 -17.77 5.97
N ASN A 214 -29.57 -16.85 5.06
CA ASN A 214 -29.01 -17.03 3.72
C ASN A 214 -27.49 -16.83 3.78
N VAL A 215 -26.73 -17.86 3.47
CA VAL A 215 -25.27 -17.88 3.43
C VAL A 215 -24.83 -17.83 1.97
N ARG A 216 -23.97 -16.88 1.62
CA ARG A 216 -23.37 -16.79 0.30
C ARG A 216 -21.87 -16.62 0.40
N LYS A 217 -21.14 -17.45 -0.32
CA LYS A 217 -19.71 -17.31 -0.58
C LYS A 217 -19.55 -16.66 -1.96
N SER A 218 -18.82 -15.58 -2.04
CA SER A 218 -18.33 -15.00 -3.29
C SER A 218 -16.89 -15.41 -3.54
N GLY A 219 -16.41 -15.33 -4.78
CA GLY A 219 -14.99 -15.52 -5.06
C GLY A 219 -14.14 -14.45 -4.35
N ARG A 220 -13.02 -14.85 -3.77
CA ARG A 220 -12.13 -13.97 -3.02
C ARG A 220 -11.69 -12.74 -3.82
N ARG A 221 -11.32 -12.92 -5.10
CA ARG A 221 -10.97 -11.80 -6.00
C ARG A 221 -12.14 -10.83 -6.20
N GLY A 222 -13.35 -11.36 -6.42
CA GLY A 222 -14.55 -10.53 -6.57
C GLY A 222 -14.90 -9.76 -5.30
N ALA A 223 -14.76 -10.39 -4.14
CA ALA A 223 -14.93 -9.73 -2.86
C ALA A 223 -13.88 -8.62 -2.66
N THR A 224 -12.61 -8.89 -2.90
CA THR A 224 -11.52 -7.90 -2.83
C THR A 224 -11.82 -6.69 -3.70
N GLN A 225 -12.18 -6.89 -4.97
CA GLN A 225 -12.49 -5.80 -5.89
C GLN A 225 -13.73 -4.99 -5.42
N SER A 226 -14.74 -5.69 -4.89
CA SER A 226 -15.95 -5.04 -4.38
C SER A 226 -15.66 -4.12 -3.19
N TYR A 227 -14.78 -4.54 -2.26
CA TYR A 227 -14.40 -3.72 -1.11
C TYR A 227 -13.43 -2.61 -1.49
N LEU A 228 -12.50 -2.83 -2.44
CA LEU A 228 -11.65 -1.78 -2.99
C LEU A 228 -12.47 -0.65 -3.62
N ASN A 229 -13.50 -0.99 -4.40
CA ASN A 229 -14.36 0.02 -5.02
C ASN A 229 -15.18 0.84 -4.00
N ARG A 230 -15.36 0.33 -2.79
CA ARG A 230 -16.04 1.03 -1.69
C ARG A 230 -15.09 1.81 -0.80
N LEU A 231 -13.80 1.44 -0.80
CA LEU A 231 -12.76 2.12 -0.04
C LEU A 231 -12.40 3.43 -0.74
N GLN A 232 -12.33 4.49 0.03
CA GLN A 232 -11.82 5.78 -0.42
C GLN A 232 -10.61 6.12 0.44
N VAL A 233 -9.50 6.40 -0.22
CA VAL A 233 -8.23 6.77 0.40
C VAL A 233 -7.85 8.14 -0.13
N ASN A 234 -7.84 9.14 0.73
CA ASN A 234 -7.57 10.52 0.33
C ASN A 234 -6.61 11.17 1.33
N LEU A 235 -5.89 12.20 0.90
CA LEU A 235 -5.20 13.09 1.83
C LEU A 235 -6.25 13.96 2.54
N SER A 236 -6.15 14.08 3.86
CA SER A 236 -7.02 14.96 4.64
C SER A 236 -6.75 16.43 4.34
N ASP A 237 -5.48 16.77 4.13
CA ASP A 237 -5.01 18.09 3.69
C ASP A 237 -3.78 17.89 2.78
N LYS A 238 -3.63 18.75 1.76
CA LYS A 238 -2.50 18.69 0.82
C LYS A 238 -1.14 18.92 1.48
N ASN A 239 -1.11 19.58 2.64
CA ASN A 239 0.09 19.93 3.38
C ASN A 239 0.29 19.09 4.66
N ALA A 240 -0.60 18.14 4.94
CA ALA A 240 -0.51 17.30 6.13
C ALA A 240 -0.22 15.85 5.74
N ASP A 241 0.64 15.19 6.51
CA ASP A 241 0.94 13.77 6.38
C ASP A 241 -0.19 12.90 6.98
N ILE A 242 -1.45 13.28 6.69
CA ILE A 242 -2.65 12.62 7.22
C ILE A 242 -3.45 12.04 6.07
N ILE A 243 -3.67 10.73 6.14
CA ILE A 243 -4.51 9.98 5.20
C ILE A 243 -5.87 9.75 5.86
N ALA A 244 -6.92 10.17 5.15
CA ALA A 244 -8.30 9.89 5.49
C ALA A 244 -8.76 8.61 4.77
N LEU A 245 -9.07 7.58 5.54
CA LEU A 245 -9.65 6.34 5.05
C LEU A 245 -11.15 6.39 5.25
N SER A 246 -11.94 6.01 4.26
CA SER A 246 -13.37 5.85 4.46
C SER A 246 -13.95 4.70 3.64
N ILE A 247 -14.96 4.03 4.20
CA ILE A 247 -15.65 2.93 3.54
C ILE A 247 -17.16 3.02 3.80
N LYS A 248 -17.94 2.71 2.76
CA LYS A 248 -19.41 2.63 2.86
C LYS A 248 -19.84 1.18 2.99
N ASP A 249 -20.57 0.88 4.04
CA ASP A 249 -21.11 -0.46 4.28
C ASP A 249 -22.48 -0.41 4.95
N VAL A 250 -23.23 -1.51 4.83
CA VAL A 250 -24.53 -1.71 5.49
C VAL A 250 -24.34 -1.96 6.99
N SER A 251 -23.26 -2.66 7.37
CA SER A 251 -22.91 -2.93 8.77
C SER A 251 -21.82 -1.99 9.23
N THR A 252 -22.13 -1.17 10.23
CA THR A 252 -21.17 -0.23 10.85
C THR A 252 -20.00 -0.96 11.51
N GLN A 253 -20.28 -2.10 12.18
CA GLN A 253 -19.26 -2.93 12.80
C GLN A 253 -18.30 -3.51 11.75
N ARG A 254 -18.84 -4.08 10.65
CA ARG A 254 -18.01 -4.60 9.56
C ARG A 254 -17.12 -3.52 8.95
N ALA A 255 -17.66 -2.33 8.73
CA ALA A 255 -16.89 -1.20 8.20
C ALA A 255 -15.74 -0.78 9.13
N GLN A 256 -15.99 -0.76 10.45
CA GLN A 256 -14.96 -0.47 11.46
C GLN A 256 -13.88 -1.55 11.46
N ASP A 257 -14.27 -2.83 11.44
CA ASP A 257 -13.34 -3.95 11.42
C ASP A 257 -12.49 -3.97 10.14
N ILE A 258 -13.09 -3.62 8.99
CA ILE A 258 -12.35 -3.50 7.72
C ILE A 258 -11.26 -2.42 7.84
N LEU A 259 -11.58 -1.22 8.33
CA LEU A 259 -10.60 -0.14 8.43
C LEU A 259 -9.54 -0.45 9.49
N ASN A 260 -9.91 -1.02 10.65
CA ASN A 260 -8.95 -1.45 11.66
C ASN A 260 -7.99 -2.51 11.13
N THR A 261 -8.55 -3.54 10.46
CA THR A 261 -7.73 -4.62 9.88
C THR A 261 -6.87 -4.12 8.73
N LEU A 262 -7.38 -3.17 7.91
CA LEU A 262 -6.61 -2.54 6.84
C LEU A 262 -5.37 -1.82 7.39
N ILE A 263 -5.53 -1.04 8.46
CA ILE A 263 -4.42 -0.35 9.14
C ILE A 263 -3.45 -1.37 9.75
N ALA A 264 -3.96 -2.43 10.36
CA ALA A 264 -3.14 -3.47 10.96
C ALA A 264 -2.31 -4.22 9.90
N VAL A 265 -2.93 -4.67 8.80
CA VAL A 265 -2.27 -5.36 7.69
C VAL A 265 -1.21 -4.46 7.04
N TYR A 266 -1.52 -3.20 6.81
CA TYR A 266 -0.56 -2.24 6.30
C TYR A 266 0.67 -2.13 7.22
N ASN A 267 0.47 -1.98 8.53
CA ASN A 267 1.56 -1.87 9.49
C ASN A 267 2.40 -3.16 9.59
N GLU A 268 1.76 -4.32 9.55
CA GLU A 268 2.45 -5.61 9.53
C GLU A 268 3.31 -5.78 8.27
N ASN A 269 2.79 -5.40 7.12
CA ASN A 269 3.53 -5.44 5.86
C ASN A 269 4.71 -4.47 5.90
N TRP A 270 4.50 -3.24 6.40
CA TRP A 270 5.58 -2.26 6.59
C TRP A 270 6.72 -2.83 7.43
N VAL A 271 6.40 -3.44 8.59
CA VAL A 271 7.42 -4.06 9.47
C VAL A 271 8.11 -5.23 8.77
N ARG A 272 7.36 -6.06 8.06
CA ARG A 272 7.90 -7.20 7.31
C ARG A 272 8.89 -6.75 6.25
N ASP A 273 8.53 -5.74 5.47
CA ASP A 273 9.35 -5.20 4.39
C ASP A 273 10.65 -4.58 4.94
N LYS A 274 10.55 -3.80 6.02
CA LYS A 274 11.72 -3.25 6.72
C LYS A 274 12.64 -4.34 7.24
N ASN A 275 12.09 -5.38 7.87
CA ASN A 275 12.87 -6.49 8.38
C ASN A 275 13.53 -7.31 7.25
N GLN A 276 12.88 -7.45 6.10
CA GLN A 276 13.47 -8.14 4.95
C GLN A 276 14.70 -7.40 4.41
N ILE A 277 14.60 -6.06 4.30
CA ILE A 277 15.74 -5.22 3.89
C ILE A 277 16.87 -5.33 4.92
N ALA A 278 16.55 -5.18 6.21
CA ALA A 278 17.52 -5.27 7.29
C ALA A 278 18.22 -6.63 7.34
N ASN A 279 17.48 -7.73 7.15
CA ASN A 279 18.05 -9.08 7.09
C ASN A 279 19.00 -9.24 5.90
N SER A 280 18.62 -8.78 4.71
CA SER A 280 19.50 -8.85 3.53
C SER A 280 20.78 -8.05 3.75
N THR A 281 20.68 -6.88 4.37
CA THR A 281 21.82 -6.04 4.75
C THR A 281 22.70 -6.72 5.80
N SER A 282 22.12 -7.37 6.80
CA SER A 282 22.84 -8.09 7.86
C SER A 282 23.65 -9.27 7.30
N VAL A 283 23.04 -10.08 6.46
CA VAL A 283 23.72 -11.20 5.78
C VAL A 283 24.92 -10.67 5.00
N PHE A 284 24.72 -9.61 4.23
CA PHE A 284 25.79 -8.96 3.48
C PHE A 284 26.95 -8.51 4.36
N ILE A 285 26.66 -7.73 5.40
CA ILE A 285 27.72 -7.17 6.27
C ILE A 285 28.49 -8.30 6.95
N ASN A 286 27.80 -9.33 7.44
CA ASN A 286 28.44 -10.47 8.11
C ASN A 286 29.37 -11.26 7.18
N ASP A 287 28.94 -11.51 5.94
CA ASP A 287 29.80 -12.19 4.95
C ASP A 287 31.03 -11.35 4.66
N ARG A 288 30.87 -10.02 4.63
CA ARG A 288 31.97 -9.14 4.33
C ARG A 288 32.96 -8.98 5.49
N LEU A 289 32.45 -8.90 6.71
CA LEU A 289 33.28 -8.91 7.91
C LEU A 289 34.21 -10.14 7.92
N ARG A 290 33.68 -11.32 7.61
CA ARG A 290 34.46 -12.57 7.56
C ARG A 290 35.60 -12.49 6.52
N VAL A 291 35.32 -11.91 5.33
CA VAL A 291 36.34 -11.73 4.29
C VAL A 291 37.44 -10.77 4.74
N ILE A 292 37.04 -9.61 5.27
CA ILE A 292 38.01 -8.59 5.73
C ILE A 292 38.85 -9.09 6.90
N GLU A 293 38.24 -9.86 7.81
CA GLU A 293 38.94 -10.46 8.94
C GLU A 293 40.05 -11.44 8.46
N GLY A 294 39.74 -12.28 7.47
CA GLY A 294 40.74 -13.15 6.85
C GLY A 294 41.85 -12.35 6.11
N GLU A 295 41.48 -11.29 5.38
CA GLU A 295 42.44 -10.42 4.71
C GLU A 295 43.33 -9.65 5.70
N LEU A 296 42.76 -9.21 6.84
CA LEU A 296 43.51 -8.51 7.88
C LEU A 296 44.55 -9.44 8.56
N ALA A 297 44.10 -10.66 8.92
CA ALA A 297 44.98 -11.65 9.47
C ALA A 297 46.18 -12.00 8.53
N GLY A 298 45.93 -12.03 7.20
CA GLY A 298 46.98 -12.18 6.20
C GLY A 298 47.99 -11.03 6.23
N VAL A 299 47.52 -9.78 6.24
CA VAL A 299 48.41 -8.61 6.29
C VAL A 299 49.17 -8.50 7.61
N ASP A 300 48.54 -8.88 8.75
CA ASP A 300 49.19 -8.90 10.06
C ASP A 300 50.32 -9.95 10.09
N SER A 301 50.10 -11.12 9.46
CA SER A 301 51.11 -12.16 9.27
C SER A 301 52.30 -11.64 8.40
N ASP A 302 51.98 -10.95 7.29
CA ASP A 302 52.99 -10.38 6.40
C ASP A 302 53.86 -9.34 7.12
N ILE A 303 53.24 -8.46 7.92
CA ILE A 303 53.95 -7.47 8.74
C ILE A 303 54.85 -8.14 9.75
N SER A 304 54.36 -9.16 10.46
CA SER A 304 55.11 -9.90 11.48
C SER A 304 56.28 -10.62 10.87
N ALA A 305 56.09 -11.33 9.74
CA ALA A 305 57.14 -12.01 9.02
C ALA A 305 58.22 -11.01 8.55
N TYR A 306 57.80 -9.88 7.95
CA TYR A 306 58.72 -8.87 7.46
C TYR A 306 59.54 -8.22 8.58
N LYS A 307 58.91 -7.87 9.72
CA LYS A 307 59.62 -7.32 10.89
C LYS A 307 60.61 -8.34 11.49
N SER A 308 60.26 -9.61 11.50
CA SER A 308 61.11 -10.69 12.00
C SER A 308 62.32 -10.93 11.10
N GLU A 309 62.11 -10.97 9.77
CA GLU A 309 63.19 -11.25 8.82
C GLU A 309 64.23 -10.11 8.71
N ASN A 310 63.78 -8.84 8.89
CA ASN A 310 64.64 -7.70 8.57
C ASN A 310 65.22 -6.96 9.80
N MET A 311 64.91 -7.41 11.05
CA MET A 311 65.43 -6.80 12.31
C MET A 311 65.35 -5.28 12.34
N ILE A 312 64.23 -4.68 11.95
CA ILE A 312 64.12 -3.20 11.76
C ILE A 312 63.91 -2.51 13.11
N PRO A 313 64.86 -1.70 13.58
CA PRO A 313 64.61 -0.85 14.75
C PRO A 313 63.78 0.38 14.37
N ASP A 314 63.14 0.98 15.36
CA ASP A 314 62.29 2.16 15.30
C ASP A 314 63.00 3.33 14.60
N VAL A 315 62.42 3.83 13.49
CA VAL A 315 62.97 4.96 12.73
C VAL A 315 62.45 6.26 13.32
N GLY A 316 63.23 6.84 14.23
CA GLY A 316 62.85 7.99 15.02
C GLY A 316 62.73 9.33 14.30
N ALA A 317 62.01 10.17 14.95
CA ALA A 317 61.93 11.64 14.99
C ALA A 317 61.82 12.50 13.70
N ALA A 318 62.55 12.26 12.62
CA ALA A 318 62.40 13.03 11.38
C ALA A 318 61.15 12.63 10.57
N ALA A 319 60.61 11.43 10.83
CA ALA A 319 59.39 10.93 10.22
C ALA A 319 58.11 11.57 10.80
N THR A 320 58.17 12.12 12.02
CA THR A 320 56.95 12.53 12.77
C THR A 320 56.20 13.66 12.08
N MET A 321 56.90 14.63 11.49
CA MET A 321 56.25 15.75 10.81
C MET A 321 55.63 15.36 9.47
N TYR A 322 56.23 14.45 8.74
CA TYR A 322 55.67 13.87 7.50
C TYR A 322 54.64 12.78 7.79
N MET A 323 54.73 12.09 8.95
CA MET A 323 53.73 11.15 9.43
C MET A 323 52.39 11.83 9.69
N GLN A 324 52.36 13.01 10.28
CA GLN A 324 51.12 13.73 10.57
C GLN A 324 50.38 14.11 9.29
N GLN A 325 51.13 14.58 8.27
CA GLN A 325 50.54 14.87 6.96
C GLN A 325 50.16 13.61 6.17
N SER A 326 50.93 12.51 6.36
CA SER A 326 50.61 11.19 5.81
C SER A 326 49.40 10.57 6.49
N THR A 327 49.16 10.83 7.77
CA THR A 327 47.99 10.36 8.51
C THR A 327 46.71 10.95 7.94
N VAL A 328 46.65 12.26 7.70
CA VAL A 328 45.48 12.93 7.09
C VAL A 328 45.24 12.41 5.67
N LEU A 329 46.29 12.27 4.84
CA LEU A 329 46.17 11.72 3.49
C LEU A 329 45.73 10.24 3.52
N ASN A 330 46.22 9.47 4.47
CA ASN A 330 45.82 8.07 4.62
C ASN A 330 44.37 7.95 5.05
N GLN A 331 43.89 8.84 5.93
CA GLN A 331 42.49 8.87 6.34
C GLN A 331 41.57 9.20 5.14
N GLN A 332 41.95 10.19 4.32
CA GLN A 332 41.21 10.49 3.10
C GLN A 332 41.23 9.34 2.08
N LEU A 333 42.38 8.66 1.93
CA LEU A 333 42.50 7.47 1.08
C LEU A 333 41.62 6.31 1.60
N GLN A 334 41.54 6.14 2.92
CA GLN A 334 40.65 5.17 3.54
C GLN A 334 39.21 5.45 3.22
N ASP A 335 38.75 6.70 3.42
CA ASP A 335 37.37 7.08 3.17
C ASP A 335 36.97 6.83 1.71
N VAL A 336 37.83 7.25 0.77
CA VAL A 336 37.59 7.01 -0.66
C VAL A 336 37.65 5.54 -1.01
N SER A 337 38.58 4.78 -0.42
CA SER A 337 38.69 3.34 -0.62
C SER A 337 37.47 2.59 -0.12
N ASN A 338 36.94 2.96 1.05
CA ASN A 338 35.72 2.40 1.61
C ASN A 338 34.51 2.65 0.71
N GLN A 339 34.37 3.90 0.26
CA GLN A 339 33.28 4.27 -0.66
C GLN A 339 33.39 3.52 -1.99
N LEU A 340 34.60 3.43 -2.56
CA LEU A 340 34.88 2.71 -3.79
C LEU A 340 34.57 1.21 -3.67
N TYR A 341 34.94 0.66 -2.54
CA TYR A 341 34.66 -0.72 -2.20
C TYR A 341 33.14 -0.99 -2.14
N MET A 342 32.39 -0.14 -1.42
CA MET A 342 30.95 -0.24 -1.34
C MET A 342 30.26 -0.07 -2.69
N ALA A 343 30.70 0.90 -3.49
CA ALA A 343 30.18 1.09 -4.84
C ALA A 343 30.39 -0.14 -5.73
N ARG A 344 31.61 -0.71 -5.73
CA ARG A 344 31.91 -1.94 -6.49
C ARG A 344 31.07 -3.13 -6.02
N TYR A 345 30.88 -3.25 -4.73
CA TYR A 345 30.09 -4.34 -4.19
C TYR A 345 28.62 -4.25 -4.60
N ILE A 346 28.01 -3.04 -4.47
CA ILE A 346 26.63 -2.85 -4.92
C ILE A 346 26.51 -3.17 -6.41
N LYS A 347 27.52 -2.77 -7.20
CA LYS A 347 27.58 -3.11 -8.62
C LYS A 347 27.59 -4.62 -8.85
N ASP A 348 28.44 -5.35 -8.13
CA ASP A 348 28.51 -6.81 -8.21
C ASP A 348 27.21 -7.49 -7.75
N TYR A 349 26.59 -6.96 -6.67
CA TYR A 349 25.31 -7.44 -6.19
C TYR A 349 24.20 -7.25 -7.22
N ILE A 350 24.17 -6.08 -7.85
CA ILE A 350 23.26 -5.78 -8.95
C ILE A 350 23.54 -6.69 -10.16
N GLY A 351 24.80 -7.02 -10.46
CA GLY A 351 25.19 -7.86 -11.60
C GLY A 351 24.81 -9.33 -11.48
N LYS A 352 24.58 -9.83 -10.26
CA LYS A 352 24.24 -11.25 -10.04
C LYS A 352 22.78 -11.54 -10.38
N GLU A 353 22.54 -12.52 -11.27
CA GLU A 353 21.20 -12.93 -11.69
C GLU A 353 20.36 -13.45 -10.51
N ASN A 354 20.99 -14.15 -9.57
CA ASN A 354 20.31 -14.67 -8.38
C ASN A 354 19.71 -13.58 -7.48
N ASN A 355 20.18 -12.34 -7.60
CA ASN A 355 19.71 -11.19 -6.82
C ASN A 355 18.69 -10.32 -7.58
N ARG A 356 18.23 -10.80 -8.75
CA ARG A 356 17.34 -10.01 -9.61
C ARG A 356 16.01 -9.65 -8.93
N ASN A 357 15.49 -10.58 -8.15
CA ASN A 357 14.20 -10.44 -7.48
C ASN A 357 14.34 -10.17 -5.98
N GLN A 358 15.52 -9.71 -5.54
CA GLN A 358 15.80 -9.39 -4.15
C GLN A 358 15.99 -7.87 -3.94
N PRO A 359 15.66 -7.36 -2.75
CA PRO A 359 15.99 -5.99 -2.38
C PRO A 359 17.50 -5.75 -2.46
N LEU A 360 17.89 -4.57 -2.90
CA LEU A 360 19.28 -4.13 -2.87
C LEU A 360 19.67 -3.73 -1.44
N PRO A 361 20.92 -3.97 -1.03
CA PRO A 361 21.43 -3.46 0.23
C PRO A 361 21.28 -1.93 0.30
N ALA A 362 20.71 -1.44 1.39
CA ALA A 362 20.47 -0.03 1.61
C ALA A 362 21.43 0.54 2.66
N ASN A 363 21.60 1.84 2.68
CA ASN A 363 22.37 2.56 3.69
C ASN A 363 23.85 2.14 3.77
N MET A 364 24.48 1.95 2.63
CA MET A 364 25.86 1.46 2.55
C MET A 364 26.94 2.56 2.69
N GLY A 365 26.53 3.79 3.04
CA GLY A 365 27.45 4.92 3.28
C GLY A 365 28.08 5.47 2.02
N LEU A 366 27.43 5.35 0.86
CA LEU A 366 27.83 6.07 -0.35
C LEU A 366 27.46 7.55 -0.19
N SER A 367 28.37 8.43 -0.59
CA SER A 367 28.14 9.88 -0.52
C SER A 367 27.11 10.39 -1.54
N SER A 368 26.71 9.54 -2.48
CA SER A 368 25.78 9.88 -3.55
C SER A 368 24.32 9.70 -3.14
N GLN A 369 23.66 10.80 -2.81
CA GLN A 369 22.22 10.84 -2.50
C GLN A 369 21.37 10.26 -3.64
N THR A 370 21.81 10.41 -4.88
CA THR A 370 21.09 9.88 -6.06
C THR A 370 21.08 8.35 -6.07
N ILE A 371 22.18 7.71 -5.69
CA ILE A 371 22.27 6.25 -5.61
C ILE A 371 21.41 5.75 -4.46
N GLU A 372 21.50 6.36 -3.28
CA GLU A 372 20.75 5.95 -2.11
C GLU A 372 19.24 6.09 -2.32
N SER A 373 18.78 7.21 -2.90
CA SER A 373 17.36 7.38 -3.22
C SER A 373 16.89 6.39 -4.30
N GLY A 374 17.72 6.12 -5.31
CA GLY A 374 17.42 5.12 -6.34
C GLY A 374 17.28 3.70 -5.76
N ILE A 375 18.16 3.31 -4.86
CA ILE A 375 18.10 2.03 -4.15
C ILE A 375 16.84 1.94 -3.29
N ALA A 376 16.50 3.00 -2.57
CA ALA A 376 15.30 3.02 -1.73
C ALA A 376 14.02 2.87 -2.57
N GLU A 377 13.94 3.56 -3.70
CA GLU A 377 12.81 3.45 -4.63
C GLU A 377 12.73 2.05 -5.27
N TYR A 378 13.86 1.50 -5.71
CA TYR A 378 13.95 0.14 -6.22
C TYR A 378 13.46 -0.87 -5.17
N ASN A 379 13.93 -0.75 -3.92
CA ASN A 379 13.54 -1.64 -2.83
C ASN A 379 12.03 -1.58 -2.54
N SER A 380 11.43 -0.41 -2.61
CA SER A 380 9.98 -0.27 -2.49
C SER A 380 9.24 -1.02 -3.61
N LYS A 381 9.70 -0.86 -4.86
CA LYS A 381 9.05 -1.49 -6.02
C LYS A 381 9.28 -3.00 -6.10
N ILE A 382 10.44 -3.51 -5.71
CA ILE A 382 10.71 -4.96 -5.72
C ILE A 382 9.88 -5.69 -4.66
N LEU A 383 9.68 -5.08 -3.50
CA LEU A 383 8.80 -5.62 -2.47
C LEU A 383 7.35 -5.66 -2.94
N GLN A 384 6.89 -4.58 -3.58
CA GLN A 384 5.57 -4.54 -4.22
C GLN A 384 5.41 -5.65 -5.27
N ARG A 385 6.42 -5.82 -6.13
CA ARG A 385 6.45 -6.89 -7.15
C ARG A 385 6.37 -8.28 -6.52
N ASN A 386 7.16 -8.55 -5.49
CA ASN A 386 7.21 -9.85 -4.83
C ASN A 386 5.89 -10.19 -4.13
N ASN A 387 5.26 -9.20 -3.50
CA ASN A 387 3.91 -9.34 -2.93
C ASN A 387 2.87 -9.65 -4.03
N LEU A 388 2.95 -8.97 -5.17
CA LEU A 388 2.03 -9.20 -6.29
C LEU A 388 2.20 -10.60 -6.90
N VAL A 389 3.44 -11.07 -7.04
CA VAL A 389 3.74 -12.43 -7.52
C VAL A 389 3.18 -13.48 -6.58
N ALA A 390 3.33 -13.30 -5.27
CA ALA A 390 2.81 -14.22 -4.27
C ALA A 390 1.29 -14.37 -4.34
N ASN A 391 0.58 -13.31 -4.75
CA ASN A 391 -0.89 -13.30 -4.80
C ASN A 391 -1.48 -13.59 -6.19
N SER A 392 -0.75 -13.29 -7.27
CA SER A 392 -1.30 -13.30 -8.64
C SER A 392 -0.48 -14.11 -9.64
N GLY A 393 0.69 -14.61 -9.23
CA GLY A 393 1.62 -15.34 -10.10
C GLY A 393 2.44 -14.43 -11.03
N GLU A 394 3.48 -15.00 -11.67
CA GLU A 394 4.43 -14.25 -12.51
C GLU A 394 3.85 -13.77 -13.85
N GLU A 395 2.79 -14.41 -14.34
CA GLU A 395 2.17 -14.08 -15.63
C GLU A 395 1.24 -12.84 -15.57
N ASN A 396 1.04 -12.25 -14.43
CA ASN A 396 0.22 -11.05 -14.29
C ASN A 396 0.84 -9.87 -15.06
N VAL A 397 0.02 -9.14 -15.80
CA VAL A 397 0.45 -7.97 -16.61
C VAL A 397 1.12 -6.91 -15.72
N LEU A 398 0.58 -6.66 -14.53
CA LEU A 398 1.17 -5.71 -13.58
C LEU A 398 2.53 -6.16 -13.04
N VAL A 399 2.77 -7.48 -12.93
CA VAL A 399 4.08 -8.02 -12.58
C VAL A 399 5.07 -7.75 -13.71
N LYS A 400 4.67 -7.97 -14.96
CA LYS A 400 5.51 -7.71 -16.15
C LYS A 400 5.87 -6.22 -16.28
N ASP A 401 4.91 -5.34 -16.02
CA ASP A 401 5.15 -3.89 -16.02
C ASP A 401 6.13 -3.48 -14.91
N LEU A 402 5.96 -4.03 -13.70
CA LEU A 402 6.89 -3.82 -12.60
C LEU A 402 8.27 -4.39 -12.89
N ASP A 403 8.38 -5.56 -13.53
CA ASP A 403 9.64 -6.17 -13.92
C ASP A 403 10.39 -5.28 -14.94
N GLN A 404 9.67 -4.69 -15.90
CA GLN A 404 10.25 -3.74 -16.85
C GLN A 404 10.73 -2.45 -16.16
N ALA A 405 9.93 -1.90 -15.27
CA ALA A 405 10.29 -0.72 -14.48
C ALA A 405 11.52 -1.02 -13.59
N LEU A 406 11.54 -2.15 -12.89
CA LEU A 406 12.65 -2.59 -12.05
C LEU A 406 13.93 -2.81 -12.86
N ALA A 407 13.83 -3.40 -14.05
CA ALA A 407 14.98 -3.59 -14.94
C ALA A 407 15.55 -2.23 -15.38
N SER A 408 14.70 -1.27 -15.71
CA SER A 408 15.11 0.10 -16.07
C SER A 408 15.78 0.82 -14.89
N MET A 409 15.19 0.74 -13.70
CA MET A 409 15.74 1.33 -12.47
C MET A 409 17.09 0.69 -12.11
N ARG A 410 17.19 -0.63 -12.18
CA ARG A 410 18.44 -1.39 -11.95
C ARG A 410 19.54 -0.93 -12.91
N GLY A 411 19.21 -0.76 -14.20
CA GLY A 411 20.11 -0.20 -15.18
C GLY A 411 20.53 1.24 -14.89
N SER A 412 19.62 2.07 -14.41
CA SER A 412 19.91 3.46 -14.02
C SER A 412 20.81 3.52 -12.78
N ILE A 413 20.49 2.75 -11.75
CA ILE A 413 21.31 2.63 -10.53
C ILE A 413 22.71 2.14 -10.89
N SER A 414 22.81 1.10 -11.73
CA SER A 414 24.11 0.57 -12.18
C SER A 414 24.95 1.63 -12.87
N ARG A 415 24.37 2.44 -13.78
CA ARG A 415 25.08 3.54 -14.44
C ARG A 415 25.50 4.63 -13.46
N SER A 416 24.65 4.96 -12.49
CA SER A 416 24.99 5.94 -11.45
C SER A 416 26.14 5.45 -10.58
N ILE A 417 26.17 4.16 -10.25
CA ILE A 417 27.26 3.52 -9.52
C ILE A 417 28.55 3.51 -10.37
N ASP A 418 28.47 3.25 -11.67
CA ASP A 418 29.63 3.31 -12.56
C ASP A 418 30.26 4.70 -12.60
N ASN A 419 29.42 5.74 -12.67
CA ASN A 419 29.88 7.13 -12.63
C ASN A 419 30.53 7.47 -11.28
N GLU A 420 29.94 7.01 -10.18
CA GLU A 420 30.50 7.18 -8.84
C GLU A 420 31.84 6.45 -8.68
N ILE A 421 31.94 5.21 -9.17
CA ILE A 421 33.20 4.45 -9.19
C ILE A 421 34.27 5.20 -9.98
N LEU A 422 33.92 5.79 -11.12
CA LEU A 422 34.85 6.58 -11.92
C LEU A 422 35.36 7.83 -11.16
N ALA A 423 34.42 8.57 -10.55
CA ALA A 423 34.74 9.76 -9.76
C ALA A 423 35.62 9.42 -8.55
N LEU A 424 35.26 8.35 -7.82
CA LEU A 424 36.02 7.87 -6.67
C LEU A 424 37.40 7.33 -7.07
N ASN A 425 37.53 6.61 -8.20
CA ASN A 425 38.83 6.18 -8.73
C ASN A 425 39.74 7.38 -9.04
N THR A 426 39.19 8.39 -9.72
CA THR A 426 39.96 9.61 -10.03
C THR A 426 40.42 10.32 -8.74
N LYS A 427 39.53 10.41 -7.74
CA LYS A 427 39.89 10.99 -6.44
C LYS A 427 40.94 10.14 -5.71
N TYR A 428 40.82 8.83 -5.76
CA TYR A 428 41.77 7.88 -5.17
C TYR A 428 43.15 8.01 -5.81
N GLU A 429 43.24 8.05 -7.15
CA GLU A 429 44.48 8.21 -7.90
C GLU A 429 45.19 9.54 -7.58
N ASN A 430 44.43 10.64 -7.48
CA ASN A 430 44.95 11.95 -7.12
C ASN A 430 45.53 11.97 -5.69
N LEU A 431 44.79 11.40 -4.73
CA LEU A 431 45.25 11.26 -3.35
C LEU A 431 46.48 10.34 -3.25
N GLN A 432 46.46 9.24 -4.01
CA GLN A 432 47.62 8.31 -4.07
C GLN A 432 48.85 8.99 -4.69
N GLY A 433 48.66 9.78 -5.74
CA GLY A 433 49.73 10.60 -6.34
C GLY A 433 50.35 11.54 -5.32
N THR A 434 49.53 12.27 -4.57
CA THR A 434 49.97 13.17 -3.50
C THR A 434 50.67 12.39 -2.36
N ALA A 435 50.14 11.23 -1.96
CA ALA A 435 50.75 10.39 -0.96
C ALA A 435 52.10 9.80 -1.41
N ARG A 436 52.24 9.44 -2.71
CA ARG A 436 53.53 9.02 -3.31
C ARG A 436 54.56 10.14 -3.32
N GLN A 437 54.16 11.38 -3.67
CA GLN A 437 55.05 12.55 -3.61
C GLN A 437 55.51 12.82 -2.17
N ASN A 438 54.62 12.72 -1.20
CA ASN A 438 54.97 12.90 0.20
C ASN A 438 55.90 11.78 0.70
N THR A 439 55.65 10.54 0.27
CA THR A 439 56.51 9.38 0.56
C THR A 439 57.87 9.46 -0.12
N ALA A 440 57.95 10.01 -1.35
CA ALA A 440 59.21 10.23 -2.06
C ALA A 440 60.11 11.23 -1.33
N ARG A 441 59.53 12.22 -0.64
CA ARG A 441 60.29 13.16 0.23
C ARG A 441 60.81 12.51 1.51
N ILE A 442 60.12 11.48 2.01
CA ILE A 442 60.56 10.66 3.13
C ILE A 442 61.64 9.64 2.68
N ALA A 443 61.61 9.21 1.43
CA ALA A 443 62.41 8.12 0.88
C ALA A 443 63.84 8.47 0.46
N ALA A 444 64.44 9.45 1.11
CA ALA A 444 65.91 9.53 1.11
C ALA A 444 66.55 8.39 1.93
N ASN A 445 65.74 7.51 2.56
CA ASN A 445 66.20 6.33 3.36
C ASN A 445 65.40 5.03 3.04
N PRO A 446 65.92 3.88 3.30
CA PRO A 446 66.07 2.74 2.40
C PRO A 446 64.82 1.97 2.03
N ASN A 447 64.90 1.13 0.96
CA ASN A 447 63.86 0.30 0.36
C ASN A 447 63.02 -0.55 1.35
N GLN A 448 63.58 -0.84 2.51
CA GLN A 448 62.93 -1.62 3.57
C GLN A 448 61.81 -0.89 4.30
N ALA A 449 62.03 0.40 4.63
CA ALA A 449 61.01 1.24 5.26
C ALA A 449 59.81 1.47 4.35
N LYS A 450 60.05 1.57 3.03
CA LYS A 450 59.02 1.78 2.02
C LYS A 450 58.07 0.58 1.90
N ARG A 451 58.59 -0.64 1.98
CA ARG A 451 57.77 -1.86 1.91
C ARG A 451 56.94 -2.04 3.17
N LEU A 452 57.52 -1.83 4.35
CA LEU A 452 56.80 -1.87 5.61
C LEU A 452 55.67 -0.86 5.66
N LEU A 453 55.95 0.41 5.31
CA LEU A 453 54.94 1.47 5.25
C LEU A 453 53.80 1.14 4.28
N SER A 454 54.10 0.47 3.15
CA SER A 454 53.05 0.03 2.20
C SER A 454 52.13 -1.01 2.80
N VAL A 455 52.67 -1.99 3.55
CA VAL A 455 51.88 -3.05 4.17
C VAL A 455 51.13 -2.53 5.41
N GLU A 456 51.77 -1.68 6.22
CA GLU A 456 51.09 -0.97 7.34
C GLU A 456 49.96 -0.07 6.86
N ARG A 457 50.08 0.57 5.69
CA ARG A 457 48.96 1.30 5.06
C ARG A 457 47.81 0.36 4.68
N GLN A 458 48.11 -0.80 4.08
CA GLN A 458 47.11 -1.79 3.75
C GLN A 458 46.37 -2.32 5.02
N GLN A 459 47.14 -2.56 6.08
CA GLN A 459 46.56 -2.93 7.40
C GLN A 459 45.62 -1.84 7.90
N THR A 460 46.07 -0.57 7.91
CA THR A 460 45.26 0.54 8.41
C THR A 460 43.98 0.72 7.59
N VAL A 461 44.04 0.59 6.25
CA VAL A 461 42.85 0.63 5.38
C VAL A 461 41.87 -0.51 5.71
N LYS A 462 42.40 -1.74 5.88
CA LYS A 462 41.57 -2.90 6.20
C LYS A 462 40.95 -2.81 7.61
N GLN A 463 41.72 -2.30 8.59
CA GLN A 463 41.20 -2.06 9.95
C GLN A 463 40.08 -1.03 9.96
N ALA A 464 40.25 0.08 9.23
CA ALA A 464 39.22 1.10 9.13
C ALA A 464 37.95 0.55 8.45
N LEU A 465 38.10 -0.24 7.39
CA LEU A 465 36.98 -0.89 6.72
C LEU A 465 36.28 -1.89 7.67
N TYR A 466 37.05 -2.68 8.44
CA TYR A 466 36.50 -3.59 9.42
C TYR A 466 35.66 -2.86 10.47
N LEU A 467 36.21 -1.79 11.06
CA LEU A 467 35.50 -0.98 12.05
C LEU A 467 34.25 -0.32 11.46
N PHE A 468 34.35 0.19 10.24
CA PHE A 468 33.19 0.75 9.51
C PHE A 468 32.08 -0.29 9.32
N LEU A 469 32.44 -1.52 8.91
CA LEU A 469 31.46 -2.61 8.75
C LEU A 469 30.85 -3.01 10.08
N LEU A 470 31.62 -3.06 11.16
CA LEU A 470 31.10 -3.30 12.51
C LEU A 470 30.09 -2.24 12.91
N GLN A 471 30.42 -0.96 12.70
CA GLN A 471 29.51 0.14 12.96
C GLN A 471 28.22 -0.02 12.15
N LYS A 472 28.32 -0.36 10.85
CA LYS A 472 27.15 -0.57 9.99
C LYS A 472 26.30 -1.77 10.42
N ARG A 473 26.93 -2.83 10.94
CA ARG A 473 26.22 -3.95 11.52
C ARG A 473 25.39 -3.52 12.72
N GLU A 474 26.01 -2.82 13.68
CA GLU A 474 25.31 -2.32 14.86
C GLU A 474 24.17 -1.37 14.50
N GLU A 475 24.38 -0.45 13.57
CA GLU A 475 23.34 0.47 13.07
C GLU A 475 22.17 -0.31 12.45
N ASN A 476 22.45 -1.37 11.66
CA ASN A 476 21.43 -2.20 11.05
C ASN A 476 20.66 -3.03 12.09
N GLU A 477 21.34 -3.60 13.09
CA GLU A 477 20.72 -4.35 14.19
C GLU A 477 19.84 -3.44 15.04
N LEU A 478 20.28 -2.22 15.35
CA LEU A 478 19.47 -1.20 16.03
C LEU A 478 18.25 -0.82 15.20
N SER A 479 18.41 -0.61 13.89
CA SER A 479 17.30 -0.31 12.99
C SER A 479 16.24 -1.41 13.00
N GLN A 480 16.68 -2.66 12.98
CA GLN A 480 15.79 -3.83 13.04
C GLN A 480 15.08 -3.92 14.40
N ALA A 481 15.81 -3.74 15.51
CA ALA A 481 15.25 -3.82 16.85
C ALA A 481 14.21 -2.72 17.13
N PHE A 482 14.37 -1.53 16.55
CA PHE A 482 13.48 -0.39 16.71
C PHE A 482 12.49 -0.19 15.55
N THR A 483 12.26 -1.21 14.71
CA THR A 483 11.27 -1.11 13.65
C THR A 483 9.87 -0.96 14.24
N ALA A 484 9.37 0.27 14.23
CA ALA A 484 8.04 0.62 14.70
C ALA A 484 7.07 0.80 13.52
N TYR A 485 5.79 0.77 13.82
CA TYR A 485 4.74 1.09 12.84
C TYR A 485 4.92 2.50 12.27
N ASN A 486 4.76 2.61 10.95
CA ASN A 486 4.85 3.88 10.23
C ASN A 486 3.62 4.76 10.44
N THR A 487 2.53 4.21 10.97
CA THR A 487 1.30 4.95 11.17
C THR A 487 1.04 5.31 12.63
N ARG A 488 0.35 6.44 12.82
CA ARG A 488 -0.28 6.83 14.08
C ARG A 488 -1.77 7.09 13.80
N ILE A 489 -2.64 6.37 14.49
CA ILE A 489 -4.08 6.61 14.38
C ILE A 489 -4.40 7.92 15.09
N ILE A 490 -4.93 8.91 14.37
CA ILE A 490 -5.42 10.19 14.90
C ILE A 490 -6.88 10.03 15.28
N LYS A 491 -7.66 9.41 14.39
CA LYS A 491 -9.08 9.14 14.59
C LYS A 491 -9.33 7.66 14.30
N HIS A 492 -9.78 6.94 15.33
CA HIS A 492 -10.20 5.54 15.15
C HIS A 492 -11.38 5.44 14.20
N PRO A 493 -11.59 4.28 13.53
CA PRO A 493 -12.74 4.07 12.67
C PRO A 493 -14.05 4.34 13.40
N ILE A 494 -14.75 5.38 13.01
CA ILE A 494 -16.03 5.80 13.56
C ILE A 494 -17.05 5.86 12.45
N SER A 495 -18.21 5.22 12.66
CA SER A 495 -19.33 5.25 11.72
C SER A 495 -20.23 6.45 11.97
N GLY A 496 -20.73 7.05 10.90
CA GLY A 496 -21.76 8.07 10.99
C GLY A 496 -23.06 7.50 11.59
N ILE A 497 -23.74 8.31 12.39
CA ILE A 497 -25.01 7.92 13.03
C ILE A 497 -26.12 7.80 11.98
N PHE A 498 -26.09 8.63 10.95
CA PHE A 498 -27.09 8.65 9.88
C PHE A 498 -26.62 7.91 8.64
N PRO A 499 -27.52 7.19 7.93
CA PRO A 499 -27.16 6.54 6.67
C PRO A 499 -26.84 7.59 5.59
N VAL A 500 -25.81 7.32 4.79
CA VAL A 500 -25.40 8.15 3.66
C VAL A 500 -26.21 7.84 2.41
N SER A 501 -26.77 6.64 2.32
CA SER A 501 -27.66 6.20 1.25
C SER A 501 -28.75 5.27 1.83
N PRO A 502 -29.99 5.34 1.33
CA PRO A 502 -30.51 6.30 0.36
C PRO A 502 -30.62 7.72 0.93
N GLN A 503 -30.38 8.73 0.10
CA GLN A 503 -30.54 10.13 0.52
C GLN A 503 -32.04 10.49 0.52
N SER A 504 -32.72 10.20 1.64
CA SER A 504 -34.16 10.33 1.78
C SER A 504 -34.67 11.71 1.35
N MET A 505 -33.97 12.78 1.72
CA MET A 505 -34.36 14.15 1.37
C MET A 505 -34.32 14.39 -0.15
N LYS A 506 -33.29 13.91 -0.86
CA LYS A 506 -33.22 14.05 -2.33
C LYS A 506 -34.28 13.23 -3.04
N ILE A 507 -34.54 12.00 -2.55
CA ILE A 507 -35.56 11.13 -3.13
C ILE A 507 -36.94 11.74 -2.93
N MET A 508 -37.24 12.25 -1.73
CA MET A 508 -38.52 12.91 -1.45
C MET A 508 -38.69 14.19 -2.26
N MET A 509 -37.63 15.01 -2.43
CA MET A 509 -37.65 16.19 -3.26
C MET A 509 -37.87 15.84 -4.74
N MET A 510 -37.24 14.78 -5.25
CA MET A 510 -37.45 14.30 -6.62
C MET A 510 -38.87 13.76 -6.80
N ALA A 511 -39.39 12.99 -5.83
CA ALA A 511 -40.78 12.51 -5.84
C ALA A 511 -41.79 13.66 -5.82
N PHE A 512 -41.52 14.70 -5.05
CA PHE A 512 -42.34 15.93 -5.01
C PHE A 512 -42.36 16.64 -6.35
N LEU A 513 -41.18 16.84 -6.97
CA LEU A 513 -41.08 17.49 -8.28
C LEU A 513 -41.80 16.67 -9.37
N LEU A 514 -41.62 15.36 -9.39
CA LEU A 514 -42.29 14.45 -10.32
C LEU A 514 -43.82 14.49 -10.11
N GLY A 515 -44.26 14.49 -8.85
CA GLY A 515 -45.67 14.57 -8.48
C GLY A 515 -46.36 15.85 -8.99
N LEU A 516 -45.61 16.96 -9.13
CA LEU A 516 -46.09 18.22 -9.72
C LEU A 516 -45.96 18.24 -11.24
N MET A 517 -44.89 17.68 -11.81
CA MET A 517 -44.64 17.72 -13.26
C MET A 517 -45.58 16.80 -14.05
N ILE A 518 -45.93 15.62 -13.53
CA ILE A 518 -46.76 14.64 -14.23
C ILE A 518 -48.14 15.23 -14.58
N PRO A 519 -48.94 15.77 -13.62
CA PRO A 519 -50.25 16.32 -13.95
C PRO A 519 -50.14 17.61 -14.81
N ALA A 520 -49.13 18.44 -14.60
CA ALA A 520 -48.87 19.61 -15.44
C ALA A 520 -48.61 19.21 -16.91
N GLY A 521 -47.76 18.17 -17.12
CA GLY A 521 -47.49 17.62 -18.44
C GLY A 521 -48.72 17.02 -19.13
N ILE A 522 -49.58 16.31 -18.38
CA ILE A 522 -50.82 15.74 -18.89
C ILE A 522 -51.78 16.88 -19.28
N ILE A 523 -51.94 17.91 -18.46
CA ILE A 523 -52.80 19.06 -18.76
C ILE A 523 -52.27 19.83 -19.99
N TYR A 524 -50.96 20.01 -20.10
CA TYR A 524 -50.33 20.62 -21.27
C TYR A 524 -50.58 19.80 -22.56
N LEU A 525 -50.42 18.47 -22.52
CA LEU A 525 -50.72 17.61 -23.66
C LEU A 525 -52.20 17.65 -24.08
N LEU A 526 -53.11 17.64 -23.10
CA LEU A 526 -54.54 17.79 -23.36
C LEU A 526 -54.87 19.15 -23.97
N MET A 527 -54.13 20.21 -23.59
CA MET A 527 -54.31 21.56 -24.15
C MET A 527 -53.71 21.68 -25.57
N ALA A 528 -52.68 20.87 -25.90
CA ALA A 528 -52.07 20.85 -27.23
C ALA A 528 -52.86 20.00 -28.23
N THR A 529 -53.77 19.13 -27.75
CA THR A 529 -54.65 18.26 -28.56
C THR A 529 -56.08 18.76 -28.70
N ASP A 530 -56.52 19.76 -27.88
CA ASP A 530 -57.77 20.53 -28.01
C ASP A 530 -57.53 21.73 -28.92
#